data_74b6a5da06ce06c7e7246eef0a52a7a6
#
_entry.id   74b6a5da06ce06c7e7246eef0a52a7a6
#
_cell.length_a   1.000
_cell.length_b   1.000
_cell.length_c   1.000
_cell.angle_alpha   90.00
_cell.angle_beta   90.00
_cell.angle_gamma   90.00
#
_symmetry.space_group_name_H-M   'P 1'
#
loop_
_entity.id
_entity.type
_entity.pdbx_description
1 polymer ?
#
loop_
_entity_poly.entity_id
_entity_poly.type
_entity_poly.pdbx_seq_one_letter_code
_entity_poly.pdbx_strand_id
1 'polypeptide(L)'
;MKKEYAHELFKIAENDWLTAEVLSKNLNIRKETTLFNVEQSVEKSLKAVLCYLQIPIPFTHDIYAIMQKFDENDLPPGGYSLHDLTPFASIRRYEEGKYILTDEEVSQALRAAKLVLDWTRKKLSQ
;
A
#
# COMPACT_ATOMS: atom_id res chain seq x y z
N MET A 1 -13.06 3.27 -19.73
CA MET A 1 -13.10 4.30 -18.68
C MET A 1 -12.61 3.79 -17.33
N LYS A 2 -13.20 2.71 -16.82
CA LYS A 2 -12.76 2.15 -15.54
C LYS A 2 -11.31 1.65 -15.58
N LYS A 3 -10.88 1.08 -16.70
CA LYS A 3 -9.50 0.61 -16.84
C LYS A 3 -8.50 1.77 -16.84
N GLU A 4 -8.88 2.90 -17.42
CA GLU A 4 -8.03 4.09 -17.40
C GLU A 4 -7.85 4.62 -15.98
N TYR A 5 -8.92 4.65 -15.20
CA TYR A 5 -8.85 5.07 -13.81
C TYR A 5 -7.99 4.11 -12.99
N ALA A 6 -8.10 2.80 -13.25
CA ALA A 6 -7.26 1.81 -12.58
C ALA A 6 -5.79 2.08 -12.85
N HIS A 7 -5.42 2.38 -14.10
CA HIS A 7 -4.03 2.69 -14.44
C HIS A 7 -3.55 3.99 -13.78
N GLU A 8 -4.43 4.97 -13.64
CA GLU A 8 -4.08 6.20 -12.93
C GLU A 8 -3.83 5.95 -11.45
N LEU A 9 -4.70 5.16 -10.81
CA LEU A 9 -4.48 4.77 -9.42
C LEU A 9 -3.15 4.03 -9.25
N PHE A 10 -2.82 3.17 -10.19
CA PHE A 10 -1.57 2.43 -10.15
C PHE A 10 -0.36 3.37 -10.26
N LYS A 11 -0.42 4.38 -11.14
CA LYS A 11 0.65 5.36 -11.24
C LYS A 11 0.86 6.11 -9.92
N ILE A 12 -0.23 6.45 -9.25
CA ILE A 12 -0.13 7.11 -7.94
C ILE A 12 0.49 6.15 -6.92
N ALA A 13 0.10 4.88 -6.95
CA ALA A 13 0.67 3.87 -6.06
C ALA A 13 2.17 3.71 -6.28
N GLU A 14 2.62 3.68 -7.53
CA GLU A 14 4.04 3.61 -7.85
C GLU A 14 4.78 4.82 -7.31
N ASN A 15 4.20 6.00 -7.49
CA ASN A 15 4.82 7.23 -7.03
C ASN A 15 4.91 7.28 -5.52
N ASP A 16 3.88 6.79 -4.82
CA ASP A 16 3.92 6.70 -3.36
C ASP A 16 5.03 5.76 -2.90
N TRP A 17 5.22 4.64 -3.58
CA TRP A 17 6.30 3.71 -3.23
C TRP A 17 7.68 4.33 -3.47
N LEU A 18 7.87 4.99 -4.61
CA LEU A 18 9.12 5.67 -4.91
C LEU A 18 9.42 6.76 -3.89
N THR A 19 8.39 7.51 -3.49
CA THR A 19 8.53 8.52 -2.44
C THR A 19 9.00 7.87 -1.14
N ALA A 20 8.37 6.77 -0.75
CA ALA A 20 8.78 6.06 0.47
C ALA A 20 10.22 5.58 0.39
N GLU A 21 10.63 5.07 -0.77
CA GLU A 21 12.01 4.60 -0.95
C GLU A 21 13.02 5.73 -0.76
N VAL A 22 12.75 6.88 -1.38
CA VAL A 22 13.61 8.05 -1.22
C VAL A 22 13.66 8.51 0.23
N LEU A 23 12.51 8.60 0.88
CA LEU A 23 12.44 9.02 2.28
C LEU A 23 13.18 8.07 3.20
N SER A 24 13.15 6.77 2.91
CA SER A 24 13.80 5.77 3.75
C SER A 24 15.32 5.94 3.82
N LYS A 25 15.90 6.61 2.84
CA LYS A 25 17.35 6.83 2.77
C LYS A 25 17.78 8.11 3.46
N ASN A 26 16.86 8.89 3.97
CA ASN A 26 17.13 10.15 4.64
C ASN A 26 16.92 10.01 6.14
N LEU A 27 18.01 10.09 6.92
CA LEU A 27 17.98 9.88 8.37
C LEU A 27 17.17 10.94 9.10
N ASN A 28 16.93 12.09 8.48
CA ASN A 28 16.16 13.17 9.10
C ASN A 28 14.64 13.01 8.92
N ILE A 29 14.22 12.02 8.15
CA ILE A 29 12.78 11.76 7.93
C ILE A 29 12.32 10.72 8.92
N ARG A 30 11.20 10.98 9.58
CA ARG A 30 10.60 10.03 10.51
C ARG A 30 10.19 8.76 9.77
N LYS A 31 10.41 7.63 10.41
CA LYS A 31 10.03 6.33 9.84
C LYS A 31 8.50 6.24 9.61
N GLU A 32 7.73 6.87 10.49
CA GLU A 32 6.27 6.93 10.35
C GLU A 32 5.85 7.58 9.04
N THR A 33 6.53 8.64 8.64
CA THR A 33 6.24 9.31 7.37
C THR A 33 6.51 8.39 6.18
N THR A 34 7.64 7.68 6.23
CA THR A 34 7.96 6.70 5.19
C THR A 34 6.90 5.61 5.12
N LEU A 35 6.51 5.05 6.27
CA LEU A 35 5.53 3.97 6.32
C LEU A 35 4.13 4.43 5.91
N PHE A 36 3.81 5.70 6.16
CA PHE A 36 2.56 6.25 5.65
C PHE A 36 2.51 6.15 4.12
N ASN A 37 3.60 6.52 3.46
CA ASN A 37 3.66 6.43 2.00
C ASN A 37 3.64 4.98 1.50
N VAL A 38 4.26 4.06 2.24
CA VAL A 38 4.19 2.63 1.93
C VAL A 38 2.74 2.15 2.00
N GLU A 39 2.04 2.50 3.08
CA GLU A 39 0.64 2.13 3.24
C GLU A 39 -0.22 2.68 2.11
N GLN A 40 -0.02 3.96 1.75
CA GLN A 40 -0.75 4.57 0.64
C GLN A 40 -0.51 3.83 -0.68
N SER A 41 0.72 3.40 -0.92
CA SER A 41 1.05 2.64 -2.12
C SER A 41 0.27 1.33 -2.18
N VAL A 42 0.24 0.59 -1.07
CA VAL A 42 -0.48 -0.68 -1.00
C VAL A 42 -1.99 -0.45 -1.19
N GLU A 43 -2.55 0.50 -0.46
CA GLU A 43 -3.98 0.80 -0.55
C GLU A 43 -4.40 1.11 -2.00
N LYS A 44 -3.66 1.99 -2.65
CA LYS A 44 -4.00 2.40 -4.02
C LYS A 44 -3.76 1.30 -5.04
N SER A 45 -2.75 0.46 -4.80
CA SER A 45 -2.52 -0.71 -5.64
C SER A 45 -3.71 -1.66 -5.59
N LEU A 46 -4.20 -1.97 -4.40
CA LEU A 46 -5.34 -2.86 -4.23
C LEU A 46 -6.60 -2.26 -4.87
N LYS A 47 -6.82 -0.97 -4.65
CA LYS A 47 -7.96 -0.29 -5.25
C LYS A 47 -7.87 -0.27 -6.78
N ALA A 48 -6.67 -0.15 -7.33
CA ALA A 48 -6.47 -0.20 -8.78
C ALA A 48 -6.90 -1.55 -9.34
N VAL A 49 -6.54 -2.64 -8.67
CA VAL A 49 -6.94 -3.98 -9.13
C VAL A 49 -8.46 -4.16 -9.03
N LEU A 50 -9.08 -3.72 -7.93
CA LEU A 50 -10.54 -3.79 -7.81
C LEU A 50 -11.22 -3.02 -8.92
N CYS A 51 -10.72 -1.82 -9.20
CA CYS A 51 -11.26 -0.99 -10.27
C CYS A 51 -11.15 -1.70 -11.63
N TYR A 52 -9.98 -2.28 -11.90
CA TYR A 52 -9.73 -3.00 -13.14
C TYR A 52 -10.67 -4.19 -13.31
N LEU A 53 -10.95 -4.90 -12.21
CA LEU A 53 -11.86 -6.05 -12.19
C LEU A 53 -13.33 -5.64 -12.14
N GLN A 54 -13.60 -4.34 -12.10
CA GLN A 54 -14.95 -3.79 -12.02
C GLN A 54 -15.66 -4.19 -10.73
N ILE A 55 -14.91 -4.33 -9.65
CA ILE A 55 -15.44 -4.55 -8.31
C ILE A 55 -15.54 -3.19 -7.62
N PRO A 56 -16.69 -2.84 -7.00
CA PRO A 56 -16.82 -1.54 -6.34
C PRO A 56 -15.73 -1.34 -5.28
N ILE A 57 -15.06 -0.17 -5.34
CA ILE A 57 -14.00 0.18 -4.41
C ILE A 57 -14.65 0.61 -3.09
N PRO A 58 -14.30 -0.04 -1.96
CA PRO A 58 -14.84 0.39 -0.67
C PRO A 58 -14.31 1.77 -0.30
N PHE A 59 -15.16 2.57 0.31
CA PHE A 59 -14.81 3.93 0.73
C PHE A 59 -14.15 3.86 2.11
N THR A 60 -12.89 3.43 2.14
CA THR A 60 -12.14 3.20 3.37
C THR A 60 -10.64 3.25 3.11
N HIS A 61 -9.87 3.50 4.17
CA HIS A 61 -8.41 3.36 4.16
C HIS A 61 -7.97 2.08 4.88
N ASP A 62 -8.91 1.28 5.34
CA ASP A 62 -8.61 0.02 6.06
C ASP A 62 -8.27 -1.07 5.05
N ILE A 63 -7.01 -1.47 5.03
CA ILE A 63 -6.53 -2.49 4.10
C ILE A 63 -7.27 -3.82 4.30
N TYR A 64 -7.61 -4.17 5.55
CA TYR A 64 -8.36 -5.39 5.82
C TYR A 64 -9.71 -5.39 5.10
N ALA A 65 -10.43 -4.26 5.19
CA ALA A 65 -11.73 -4.14 4.54
C ALA A 65 -11.60 -4.20 3.01
N ILE A 66 -10.54 -3.62 2.47
CA ILE A 66 -10.26 -3.67 1.03
C ILE A 66 -9.96 -5.12 0.61
N MET A 67 -9.16 -5.82 1.41
CA MET A 67 -8.79 -7.22 1.13
C MET A 67 -10.01 -8.13 1.05
N GLN A 68 -11.04 -7.86 1.83
CA GLN A 68 -12.25 -8.69 1.84
C GLN A 68 -13.01 -8.64 0.51
N LYS A 69 -12.68 -7.70 -0.36
CA LYS A 69 -13.29 -7.62 -1.69
C LYS A 69 -12.65 -8.57 -2.69
N PHE A 70 -11.51 -9.15 -2.36
CA PHE A 70 -10.80 -10.08 -3.22
C PHE A 70 -11.24 -11.52 -2.95
N ASP A 71 -11.15 -12.36 -3.98
CA ASP A 71 -11.35 -13.80 -3.84
C ASP A 71 -10.21 -14.35 -2.97
N GLU A 72 -10.55 -15.25 -2.04
CA GLU A 72 -9.55 -15.86 -1.16
C GLU A 72 -8.46 -16.59 -1.93
N ASN A 73 -8.76 -17.06 -3.13
CA ASN A 73 -7.80 -17.78 -3.96
C ASN A 73 -6.95 -16.84 -4.82
N ASP A 74 -7.18 -15.55 -4.75
CA ASP A 74 -6.46 -14.57 -5.57
C ASP A 74 -6.15 -13.31 -4.77
N LEU A 75 -5.51 -13.53 -3.62
CA LEU A 75 -5.09 -12.44 -2.76
C LEU A 75 -3.74 -11.88 -3.23
N PRO A 76 -3.47 -10.61 -2.95
CA PRO A 76 -2.14 -10.05 -3.22
C PRO A 76 -1.07 -10.70 -2.35
N PRO A 77 0.21 -10.59 -2.75
CA PRO A 77 1.31 -11.09 -1.93
C PRO A 77 1.27 -10.43 -0.54
N GLY A 78 1.47 -11.23 0.50
CA GLY A 78 1.36 -10.78 1.88
C GLY A 78 -0.01 -11.03 2.49
N GLY A 79 -1.04 -11.14 1.66
CA GLY A 79 -2.39 -11.44 2.12
C GLY A 79 -2.84 -10.51 3.23
N TYR A 80 -3.57 -11.05 4.20
CA TYR A 80 -4.15 -10.24 5.27
C TYR A 80 -3.11 -9.59 6.18
N SER A 81 -1.85 -10.03 6.16
CA SER A 81 -0.82 -9.36 6.94
C SER A 81 -0.57 -7.93 6.48
N LEU A 82 -0.98 -7.57 5.27
CA LEU A 82 -0.86 -6.20 4.78
C LEU A 82 -1.66 -5.21 5.62
N HIS A 83 -2.67 -5.67 6.35
CA HIS A 83 -3.48 -4.77 7.18
C HIS A 83 -2.68 -4.14 8.31
N ASP A 84 -1.54 -4.73 8.67
CA ASP A 84 -0.65 -4.15 9.68
C ASP A 84 -0.12 -2.78 9.27
N LEU A 85 -0.21 -2.44 7.98
CA LEU A 85 0.18 -1.12 7.49
C LEU A 85 -0.88 -0.04 7.74
N THR A 86 -2.14 -0.44 7.98
CA THR A 86 -3.25 0.50 8.15
C THR A 86 -3.00 1.57 9.21
N PRO A 87 -2.42 1.27 10.38
CA PRO A 87 -2.20 2.29 11.41
C PRO A 87 -1.39 3.49 10.93
N PHE A 88 -0.54 3.31 9.93
CA PHE A 88 0.31 4.38 9.42
C PHE A 88 -0.43 5.38 8.54
N ALA A 89 -1.66 5.01 8.09
CA ALA A 89 -2.48 5.94 7.31
C ALA A 89 -3.05 7.08 8.16
N SER A 90 -3.22 6.86 9.46
CA SER A 90 -3.90 7.85 10.30
C SER A 90 -3.25 8.04 11.67
N ILE A 91 -3.40 7.06 12.56
CA ILE A 91 -3.13 7.25 13.99
C ILE A 91 -1.65 7.27 14.33
N ARG A 92 -0.91 6.25 13.93
CA ARG A 92 0.50 6.13 14.31
C ARG A 92 1.39 7.22 13.77
N ARG A 93 0.96 7.88 12.70
CA ARG A 93 1.70 9.01 12.17
C ARG A 93 1.83 10.14 13.18
N TYR A 94 0.87 10.24 14.10
CA TYR A 94 0.82 11.30 15.10
C TYR A 94 1.20 10.84 16.51
N GLU A 95 1.38 9.54 16.72
CA GLU A 95 1.70 8.99 18.03
C GLU A 95 3.19 8.71 18.18
N GLU A 96 4.00 9.72 17.91
CA GLU A 96 5.45 9.58 18.03
C GLU A 96 5.87 9.20 19.43
N GLY A 97 6.86 8.31 19.52
CA GLY A 97 7.45 7.91 20.79
C GLY A 97 6.73 6.79 21.49
N LYS A 98 5.54 6.42 21.07
CA LYS A 98 4.81 5.29 21.66
C LYS A 98 5.22 3.95 21.05
N TYR A 99 5.75 3.97 19.84
CA TYR A 99 6.18 2.78 19.14
C TYR A 99 7.48 3.10 18.42
N ILE A 100 8.53 2.34 18.73
CA ILE A 100 9.83 2.58 18.12
C ILE A 100 9.97 1.68 16.90
N LEU A 101 9.97 2.30 15.73
CA LEU A 101 10.17 1.61 14.48
C LEU A 101 11.65 1.41 14.20
N THR A 102 11.99 0.28 13.61
CA THR A 102 13.36 -0.05 13.25
C THR A 102 13.56 0.10 11.74
N ASP A 103 14.83 0.25 11.34
CA ASP A 103 15.17 0.28 9.91
C ASP A 103 14.76 -1.01 9.23
N GLU A 104 14.87 -2.14 9.92
CA GLU A 104 14.46 -3.43 9.38
C GLU A 104 12.96 -3.48 9.10
N GLU A 105 12.15 -2.92 9.99
CA GLU A 105 10.70 -2.86 9.78
C GLU A 105 10.35 -2.02 8.55
N VAL A 106 11.04 -0.89 8.36
CA VAL A 106 10.84 -0.05 7.18
C VAL A 106 11.24 -0.81 5.91
N SER A 107 12.39 -1.48 5.94
CA SER A 107 12.85 -2.27 4.79
C SER A 107 11.87 -3.39 4.44
N GLN A 108 11.37 -4.09 5.43
CA GLN A 108 10.39 -5.16 5.21
C GLN A 108 9.10 -4.62 4.60
N ALA A 109 8.64 -3.47 5.10
CA ALA A 109 7.43 -2.84 4.57
C ALA A 109 7.60 -2.42 3.11
N LEU A 110 8.76 -1.83 2.78
CA LEU A 110 9.07 -1.46 1.40
C LEU A 110 9.08 -2.68 0.46
N ARG A 111 9.67 -3.78 0.91
CA ARG A 111 9.70 -5.01 0.12
C ARG A 111 8.30 -5.58 -0.07
N ALA A 112 7.50 -5.62 0.99
CA ALA A 112 6.13 -6.12 0.92
C ALA A 112 5.30 -5.29 -0.07
N ALA A 113 5.41 -3.98 0.01
CA ALA A 113 4.69 -3.09 -0.90
C ALA A 113 5.16 -3.24 -2.34
N LYS A 114 6.47 -3.46 -2.55
CA LYS A 114 7.00 -3.69 -3.90
C LYS A 114 6.40 -4.93 -4.54
N LEU A 115 6.27 -5.99 -3.76
CA LEU A 115 5.63 -7.21 -4.25
C LEU A 115 4.17 -6.96 -4.65
N VAL A 116 3.47 -6.13 -3.88
CA VAL A 116 2.09 -5.76 -4.22
C VAL A 116 2.05 -4.95 -5.51
N LEU A 117 3.00 -4.00 -5.68
CA LEU A 117 3.09 -3.22 -6.92
C LEU A 117 3.30 -4.13 -8.14
N ASP A 118 4.23 -5.08 -8.02
CA ASP A 118 4.52 -5.98 -9.14
C ASP A 118 3.33 -6.88 -9.47
N TRP A 119 2.63 -7.36 -8.44
CA TRP A 119 1.41 -8.12 -8.61
C TRP A 119 0.32 -7.30 -9.30
N THR A 120 0.17 -6.05 -8.87
CA THR A 120 -0.82 -5.13 -9.44
C THR A 120 -0.52 -4.88 -10.92
N ARG A 121 0.76 -4.63 -11.25
CA ARG A 121 1.16 -4.42 -12.64
C ARG A 121 0.75 -5.59 -13.53
N LYS A 122 0.97 -6.81 -13.04
CA LYS A 122 0.58 -8.01 -13.79
C LYS A 122 -0.93 -8.10 -13.97
N LYS A 123 -1.69 -7.80 -12.92
CA LYS A 123 -3.15 -7.83 -12.99
C LYS A 123 -3.69 -6.85 -14.02
N LEU A 124 -3.11 -5.65 -14.09
CA LEU A 124 -3.55 -4.62 -15.01
C LEU A 124 -3.11 -4.88 -16.45
N SER A 125 -2.23 -5.85 -16.66
CA SER A 125 -1.75 -6.24 -17.98
C SER A 125 -2.55 -7.37 -18.60
N GLN A 126 -3.47 -7.95 -17.88
CA GLN A 126 -4.26 -9.09 -18.34
C GLN A 126 -5.47 -8.68 -19.19
#